data_066f3ccfbe4dce18a82b1fb0e19ae102
#
_entry.id   066f3ccfbe4dce18a82b1fb0e19ae102
#
_cell.length_a   1.000
_cell.length_b   1.000
_cell.length_c   1.000
_cell.angle_alpha   90.00
_cell.angle_beta   90.00
_cell.angle_gamma   90.00
#
_symmetry.space_group_name_H-M   'P 1'
#
loop_
_entity.id
_entity.type
_entity.pdbx_description
1 polymer ?
#
loop_
_entity_poly.entity_id
_entity_poly.type
_entity_poly.pdbx_seq_one_letter_code
_entity_poly.pdbx_strand_id
1 'polypeptide(L)'
;EKIMEDDTIKVSATCVRIPVVSGHSESVYVEIEQEGVSAKDIQNALKTAPGVVLEDDPANQIYPQAIQAAGKKEVFVGRVRADIDDSKGFHMW
;
A
#
# COMPACT_ATOMS: atom_id res chain seq x y z
N GLU A 1 0.38 15.45 10.83
CA GLU A 1 0.11 16.18 12.07
C GLU A 1 1.44 16.61 12.70
N LYS A 2 1.85 16.11 13.87
CA LYS A 2 2.99 16.64 14.64
C LYS A 2 4.31 16.66 13.85
N ILE A 3 4.66 15.58 13.13
CA ILE A 3 5.89 15.51 12.33
C ILE A 3 5.82 16.40 11.10
N MET A 4 4.65 16.50 10.50
CA MET A 4 4.40 17.34 9.32
C MET A 4 4.15 18.81 9.68
N GLU A 5 4.05 19.12 10.98
CA GLU A 5 3.71 20.45 11.49
C GLU A 5 2.42 21.05 10.85
N ASP A 6 1.45 20.18 10.60
CA ASP A 6 0.20 20.53 9.92
C ASP A 6 -1.01 19.98 10.69
N ASP A 7 -1.72 20.84 11.38
CA ASP A 7 -2.88 20.51 12.21
C ASP A 7 -4.16 20.22 11.39
N THR A 8 -4.13 20.47 10.09
CA THR A 8 -5.26 20.16 9.20
C THR A 8 -5.32 18.68 8.87
N ILE A 9 -4.18 17.97 8.99
CA ILE A 9 -4.11 16.53 8.76
C ILE A 9 -4.73 15.82 9.97
N LYS A 10 -5.87 15.17 9.73
CA LYS A 10 -6.56 14.38 10.76
C LYS A 10 -6.05 12.93 10.72
N VAL A 11 -5.59 12.44 11.85
CA VAL A 11 -5.04 11.09 11.99
C VAL A 11 -5.82 10.30 13.02
N SER A 12 -6.23 9.09 12.64
CA SER A 12 -6.76 8.08 13.56
C SER A 12 -5.94 6.81 13.35
N ALA A 13 -5.01 6.55 14.25
CA ALA A 13 -4.06 5.46 14.12
C ALA A 13 -4.52 4.20 14.88
N THR A 14 -4.44 3.05 14.22
CA THR A 14 -4.54 1.73 14.85
C THR A 14 -3.23 0.98 14.61
N CYS A 15 -2.49 0.71 15.67
CA CYS A 15 -1.19 0.07 15.61
C CYS A 15 -1.26 -1.34 16.21
N VAL A 16 -0.66 -2.30 15.50
CA VAL A 16 -0.63 -3.72 15.90
C VAL A 16 0.82 -4.19 16.02
N ARG A 17 1.11 -4.96 17.05
CA ARG A 17 2.37 -5.69 17.18
C ARG A 17 2.19 -7.10 16.60
N ILE A 18 3.01 -7.44 15.61
CA ILE A 18 3.04 -8.77 15.00
C ILE A 18 4.44 -9.39 15.15
N PRO A 19 4.58 -10.73 15.10
CA PRO A 19 5.84 -11.42 15.35
C PRO A 19 6.78 -11.38 14.14
N VAL A 20 7.22 -10.19 13.75
CA VAL A 20 8.26 -9.96 12.73
C VAL A 20 9.51 -9.35 13.38
N VAL A 21 10.68 -9.73 12.86
CA VAL A 21 11.96 -9.28 13.42
C VAL A 21 12.20 -7.80 13.11
N SER A 22 11.86 -7.36 11.90
CA SER A 22 12.04 -5.98 11.47
C SER A 22 11.05 -5.62 10.36
N GLY A 23 10.89 -4.32 10.12
CA GLY A 23 10.00 -3.79 9.11
C GLY A 23 8.62 -3.46 9.65
N HIS A 24 7.85 -2.81 8.80
CA HIS A 24 6.45 -2.44 9.03
C HIS A 24 5.59 -3.04 7.94
N SER A 25 4.35 -3.34 8.26
CA SER A 25 3.35 -3.79 7.30
C SER A 25 2.08 -2.99 7.52
N GLU A 26 1.46 -2.59 6.43
CA GLU A 26 0.28 -1.72 6.47
C GLU A 26 -0.80 -2.25 5.52
N SER A 27 -2.04 -2.28 6.01
CA SER A 27 -3.21 -2.44 5.15
C SER A 27 -3.71 -1.05 4.82
N VAL A 28 -3.62 -0.68 3.55
CA VAL A 28 -3.89 0.68 3.09
C VAL A 28 -5.17 0.69 2.27
N TYR A 29 -6.06 1.63 2.59
CA TYR A 29 -7.18 2.04 1.77
C TYR A 29 -6.93 3.47 1.31
N VAL A 30 -7.11 3.72 0.03
CA VAL A 30 -7.00 5.07 -0.56
C VAL A 30 -8.20 5.38 -1.43
N GLU A 31 -8.64 6.61 -1.36
CA GLU A 31 -9.59 7.18 -2.32
C GLU A 31 -8.85 8.15 -3.23
N ILE A 32 -9.09 8.05 -4.53
CA ILE A 32 -8.50 8.95 -5.51
C ILE A 32 -9.56 9.88 -6.11
N GLU A 33 -9.19 11.09 -6.43
CA GLU A 33 -10.13 12.06 -7.00
C GLU A 33 -10.52 11.74 -8.45
N GLN A 34 -9.58 11.17 -9.21
CA GLN A 34 -9.76 10.86 -10.62
C GLN A 34 -10.73 9.70 -10.82
N GLU A 35 -11.69 9.88 -11.71
CA GLU A 35 -12.64 8.83 -12.11
C GLU A 35 -12.09 7.91 -13.20
N GLY A 36 -12.64 6.69 -13.29
CA GLY A 36 -12.31 5.74 -14.35
C GLY A 36 -10.94 5.08 -14.23
N VAL A 37 -10.28 5.21 -13.08
CA VAL A 37 -9.01 4.53 -12.80
C VAL A 37 -9.28 3.08 -12.41
N SER A 38 -8.50 2.17 -12.96
CA SER A 38 -8.56 0.74 -12.63
C SER A 38 -7.44 0.33 -11.67
N ALA A 39 -7.59 -0.81 -11.01
CA ALA A 39 -6.52 -1.41 -10.20
C ALA A 39 -5.24 -1.63 -11.04
N LYS A 40 -5.40 -1.88 -12.33
CA LYS A 40 -4.26 -2.03 -13.26
C LYS A 40 -3.50 -0.72 -13.47
N ASP A 41 -4.19 0.41 -13.50
CA ASP A 41 -3.55 1.72 -13.61
C ASP A 41 -2.76 2.04 -12.34
N ILE A 42 -3.31 1.72 -11.17
CA ILE A 42 -2.58 1.82 -9.90
C ILE A 42 -1.34 0.93 -9.89
N GLN A 43 -1.45 -0.34 -10.31
CA GLN A 43 -0.30 -1.24 -10.43
C GLN A 43 0.77 -0.67 -11.37
N ASN A 44 0.38 -0.11 -12.52
CA ASN A 44 1.32 0.47 -13.47
C ASN A 44 2.03 1.70 -12.89
N ALA A 45 1.33 2.55 -12.15
CA ALA A 45 1.92 3.69 -11.45
C ALA A 45 2.93 3.23 -10.39
N LEU A 46 2.58 2.25 -9.56
CA LEU A 46 3.45 1.69 -8.53
C LEU A 46 4.68 1.02 -9.12
N LYS A 47 4.55 0.32 -10.25
CA LYS A 47 5.66 -0.36 -10.94
C LYS A 47 6.78 0.57 -11.35
N THR A 48 6.46 1.82 -11.62
CA THR A 48 7.44 2.85 -12.05
C THR A 48 7.78 3.85 -10.94
N ALA A 49 7.17 3.73 -9.78
CA ALA A 49 7.39 4.63 -8.66
C ALA A 49 8.79 4.43 -8.05
N PRO A 50 9.57 5.49 -7.82
CA PRO A 50 10.88 5.37 -7.19
C PRO A 50 10.79 4.79 -5.78
N GLY A 51 11.64 3.84 -5.44
CA GLY A 51 11.70 3.22 -4.12
C GLY A 51 10.58 2.23 -3.82
N VAL A 52 9.76 1.88 -4.84
CA VAL A 52 8.68 0.89 -4.72
C VAL A 52 9.02 -0.35 -5.54
N VAL A 53 8.73 -1.50 -4.99
CA VAL A 53 8.75 -2.81 -5.68
C VAL A 53 7.34 -3.37 -5.69
N LEU A 54 6.77 -3.55 -6.87
CA LEU A 54 5.46 -4.17 -7.02
C LEU A 54 5.58 -5.69 -7.02
N GLU A 55 5.01 -6.34 -6.00
CA GLU A 55 4.86 -7.79 -5.88
C GLU A 55 3.36 -8.14 -5.87
N ASP A 56 2.76 -8.26 -7.04
CA ASP A 56 1.31 -8.43 -7.17
C ASP A 56 0.95 -9.34 -8.34
N ASP A 57 1.06 -10.64 -8.11
CA ASP A 57 0.60 -11.69 -9.05
C ASP A 57 -0.19 -12.76 -8.29
N PRO A 58 -1.49 -12.54 -8.08
CA PRO A 58 -2.34 -13.46 -7.33
C PRO A 58 -2.42 -14.87 -7.95
N ALA A 59 -2.31 -14.98 -9.26
CA ALA A 59 -2.36 -16.27 -9.96
C ALA A 59 -1.19 -17.18 -9.59
N ASN A 60 -0.03 -16.58 -9.32
CA ASN A 60 1.19 -17.26 -8.90
C ASN A 60 1.45 -17.12 -7.37
N GLN A 61 0.48 -16.63 -6.60
CA GLN A 61 0.59 -16.41 -5.16
C GLN A 61 1.75 -15.48 -4.76
N ILE A 62 2.07 -14.50 -5.62
CA ILE A 62 3.09 -13.50 -5.36
C ILE A 62 2.43 -12.28 -4.72
N TYR A 63 2.88 -11.95 -3.52
CA TYR A 63 2.46 -10.79 -2.73
C TYR A 63 3.54 -10.39 -1.73
N PRO A 64 3.57 -9.14 -1.24
CA PRO A 64 4.60 -8.69 -0.31
C PRO A 64 4.61 -9.48 0.99
N GLN A 65 5.79 -9.85 1.44
CA GLN A 65 6.00 -10.55 2.70
C GLN A 65 7.07 -9.83 3.53
N ALA A 66 6.79 -9.62 4.81
CA ALA A 66 7.69 -8.92 5.72
C ALA A 66 9.11 -9.56 5.77
N ILE A 67 9.19 -10.89 5.70
CA ILE A 67 10.47 -11.60 5.71
C ILE A 67 11.32 -11.30 4.46
N GLN A 68 10.71 -11.05 3.33
CA GLN A 68 11.41 -10.73 2.07
C GLN A 68 11.80 -9.25 1.99
N ALA A 69 11.01 -8.38 2.60
CA ALA A 69 11.26 -6.95 2.66
C ALA A 69 12.31 -6.56 3.72
N ALA A 70 12.50 -7.41 4.74
CA ALA A 70 13.42 -7.12 5.83
C ALA A 70 14.85 -6.80 5.33
N GLY A 71 15.42 -5.70 5.83
CA GLY A 71 16.76 -5.24 5.47
C GLY A 71 16.89 -4.56 4.11
N LYS A 72 15.80 -4.42 3.36
CA LYS A 72 15.76 -3.68 2.09
C LYS A 72 15.30 -2.24 2.33
N LYS A 73 15.63 -1.35 1.41
CA LYS A 73 15.26 0.07 1.48
C LYS A 73 13.94 0.37 0.77
N GLU A 74 13.57 -0.48 -0.16
CA GLU A 74 12.38 -0.33 -0.98
C GLU A 74 11.13 -0.69 -0.17
N VAL A 75 10.01 -0.07 -0.53
CA VAL A 75 8.68 -0.42 -0.04
C VAL A 75 8.07 -1.43 -1.01
N PHE A 76 7.72 -2.60 -0.49
CA PHE A 76 7.09 -3.66 -1.27
C PHE A 76 5.57 -3.49 -1.21
N VAL A 77 4.93 -3.39 -2.37
CA VAL A 77 3.49 -3.17 -2.48
C VAL A 77 2.86 -4.25 -3.34
N GLY A 78 1.70 -4.71 -2.92
CA GLY A 78 0.92 -5.67 -3.70
C GLY A 78 -0.51 -5.76 -3.21
N ARG A 79 -1.25 -6.78 -3.65
CA ARG A 79 -2.65 -6.96 -3.33
C ARG A 79 -3.52 -5.76 -3.74
N VAL A 80 -3.11 -5.07 -4.80
CA VAL A 80 -3.82 -3.91 -5.35
C VAL A 80 -5.15 -4.35 -5.94
N ARG A 81 -6.24 -3.84 -5.40
CA ARG A 81 -7.58 -4.17 -5.84
C ARG A 81 -8.53 -2.98 -5.66
N ALA A 82 -9.49 -2.88 -6.54
CA ALA A 82 -10.57 -1.90 -6.37
C ALA A 82 -11.44 -2.27 -5.15
N ASP A 83 -12.00 -1.26 -4.52
CA ASP A 83 -13.05 -1.44 -3.54
C ASP A 83 -14.32 -1.96 -4.24
N ILE A 84 -15.18 -2.66 -3.50
CA ILE A 84 -16.40 -3.26 -4.06
C ILE A 84 -17.57 -2.29 -4.14
N ASP A 85 -17.58 -1.29 -3.28
CA ASP A 85 -18.68 -0.33 -3.17
C ASP A 85 -18.29 1.08 -3.65
N ASP A 86 -16.99 1.42 -3.58
CA ASP A 86 -16.47 2.71 -4.00
C ASP A 86 -15.61 2.61 -5.25
N SER A 87 -16.10 3.16 -6.36
CA SER A 87 -15.40 3.16 -7.65
C SER A 87 -14.08 3.95 -7.65
N LYS A 88 -13.84 4.77 -6.64
CA LYS A 88 -12.62 5.55 -6.43
C LYS A 88 -11.71 4.96 -5.35
N GLY A 89 -12.20 3.95 -4.64
CA GLY A 89 -11.51 3.28 -3.54
C GLY A 89 -10.59 2.15 -4.02
N PHE A 90 -9.40 2.08 -3.42
CA PHE A 90 -8.45 1.00 -3.69
C PHE A 90 -7.82 0.52 -2.39
N HIS A 91 -7.64 -0.79 -2.32
CA HIS A 91 -6.91 -1.44 -1.24
C HIS A 91 -5.57 -1.95 -1.72
N MET A 92 -4.58 -1.91 -0.84
CA MET A 92 -3.25 -2.49 -1.08
C MET A 92 -2.58 -2.90 0.24
N TRP A 93 -1.61 -3.75 0.10
CA TRP A 93 -0.76 -4.20 1.20
C TRP A 93 0.66 -3.71 0.99
#